data_cb44495d53b0230139141ed16e903c1d
#
_entry.id   cb44495d53b0230139141ed16e903c1d
#
_cell.length_a   1.000
_cell.length_b   1.000
_cell.length_c   1.000
_cell.angle_alpha   90.00
_cell.angle_beta   90.00
_cell.angle_gamma   90.00
#
_symmetry.space_group_name_H-M   'P 1'
#
loop_
_entity.id
_entity.type
_entity.pdbx_description
1 polymer ?
#
loop_
_entity_poly.entity_id
_entity_poly.type
_entity_poly.pdbx_seq_one_letter_code
_entity_poly.pdbx_strand_id
1 'polypeptide(L)'
;MHVLLNSHEPLDLLILMLGTNDSKVKFNTDARKIAKGMHILLEEAKSVPCWGKNGPKILIVAPVPIEEGVIYPDFNEKSVETTRALAREYAFLAVAERADFLDAGGCELTKADHVHLTAKGHRQLAERMETAVRDILGKTVPEAVEERKDGDGMEEIVTAKEADLPRILEIYDIAKAYMRANGNPNQWNGAYPDPETLRSDIEKQRLYVYKKDGRIHGVFMLLLEEEPTYAYIEDGSWREETPYGTIHRLAGDGEVKGLFAKCVAFCEKKVPYLRADTHFDNHTMQHLLEKNSFERRGIIYLKNGDPRIAYQK
;
A
#
# COMPACT_ATOMS: atom_id res chain seq x y z
N MET A 1 -12.79 25.03 -3.62
CA MET A 1 -11.47 24.47 -4.02
C MET A 1 -10.77 25.35 -5.06
N HIS A 2 -11.33 25.61 -6.24
CA HIS A 2 -10.67 26.36 -7.35
C HIS A 2 -10.01 27.69 -6.96
N VAL A 3 -10.73 28.58 -6.27
CA VAL A 3 -10.18 29.90 -5.87
C VAL A 3 -8.96 29.75 -4.97
N LEU A 4 -9.01 28.81 -4.02
CA LEU A 4 -7.92 28.56 -3.10
C LEU A 4 -6.69 28.01 -3.84
N LEU A 5 -6.85 27.03 -4.70
CA LEU A 5 -5.75 26.41 -5.41
C LEU A 5 -5.09 27.38 -6.40
N ASN A 6 -5.89 28.14 -7.17
CA ASN A 6 -5.38 29.13 -8.12
C ASN A 6 -4.63 30.29 -7.45
N SER A 7 -4.94 30.60 -6.19
CA SER A 7 -4.21 31.66 -5.47
C SER A 7 -2.81 31.24 -4.99
N HIS A 8 -2.47 29.96 -5.12
CA HIS A 8 -1.21 29.36 -4.68
C HIS A 8 -0.42 28.69 -5.82
N GLU A 9 -0.72 29.03 -7.05
CA GLU A 9 -0.03 28.50 -8.25
C GLU A 9 1.42 29.00 -8.35
N PRO A 10 2.41 28.13 -8.68
CA PRO A 10 2.29 26.69 -8.87
C PRO A 10 2.33 25.92 -7.55
N LEU A 11 1.47 24.89 -7.42
CA LEU A 11 1.49 24.00 -6.27
C LEU A 11 2.43 22.81 -6.48
N ASP A 12 3.31 22.57 -5.51
CA ASP A 12 4.17 21.39 -5.47
C ASP A 12 3.48 20.19 -4.79
N LEU A 13 2.64 20.45 -3.78
CA LEU A 13 1.93 19.44 -2.99
C LEU A 13 0.67 20.03 -2.36
N LEU A 14 -0.43 19.29 -2.43
CA LEU A 14 -1.65 19.52 -1.66
C LEU A 14 -1.78 18.50 -0.55
N ILE A 15 -1.98 18.94 0.70
CA ILE A 15 -2.23 18.06 1.84
C ILE A 15 -3.70 18.21 2.25
N LEU A 16 -4.43 17.09 2.31
CA LEU A 16 -5.83 17.05 2.73
C LEU A 16 -5.98 16.20 4.00
N MET A 17 -6.30 16.85 5.13
CA MET A 17 -6.61 16.19 6.39
C MET A 17 -8.02 16.61 6.84
N LEU A 18 -9.02 15.86 6.43
CA LEU A 18 -10.44 16.12 6.66
C LEU A 18 -11.13 14.83 7.15
N GLY A 19 -12.36 14.93 7.64
CA GLY A 19 -13.19 13.77 7.98
C GLY A 19 -13.66 13.73 9.42
N THR A 20 -12.90 14.27 10.40
CA THR A 20 -13.31 14.27 11.81
C THR A 20 -14.65 14.99 11.98
N ASN A 21 -14.80 16.19 11.43
CA ASN A 21 -16.03 16.96 11.55
C ASN A 21 -17.21 16.36 10.78
N ASP A 22 -16.94 15.61 9.74
CA ASP A 22 -17.96 14.91 8.95
C ASP A 22 -18.58 13.76 9.73
N SER A 23 -17.89 13.22 10.76
CA SER A 23 -18.42 12.18 11.64
C SER A 23 -19.37 12.69 12.71
N LYS A 24 -19.63 14.01 12.79
CA LYS A 24 -20.58 14.59 13.74
C LYS A 24 -21.98 13.99 13.61
N VAL A 25 -22.63 13.78 14.73
CA VAL A 25 -23.95 13.13 14.84
C VAL A 25 -24.97 13.73 13.87
N LYS A 26 -24.98 15.04 13.71
CA LYS A 26 -25.92 15.76 12.83
C LYS A 26 -25.84 15.35 11.35
N PHE A 27 -24.70 14.82 10.89
CA PHE A 27 -24.53 14.41 9.49
C PHE A 27 -24.92 12.95 9.25
N ASN A 28 -25.08 12.15 10.29
CA ASN A 28 -25.47 10.75 10.22
C ASN A 28 -24.75 9.97 9.10
N THR A 29 -23.44 10.10 9.03
CA THR A 29 -22.60 9.54 7.98
C THR A 29 -21.77 8.35 8.49
N ASP A 30 -21.03 7.72 7.58
CA ASP A 30 -20.08 6.66 7.84
C ASP A 30 -18.77 6.94 7.08
N ALA A 31 -17.72 6.17 7.38
CA ALA A 31 -16.39 6.37 6.80
C ALA A 31 -16.38 6.28 5.27
N ARG A 32 -17.19 5.39 4.66
CA ARG A 32 -17.29 5.25 3.19
C ARG A 32 -17.88 6.48 2.54
N LYS A 33 -18.91 7.07 3.14
CA LYS A 33 -19.51 8.30 2.63
C LYS A 33 -18.56 9.48 2.76
N ILE A 34 -17.82 9.56 3.86
CA ILE A 34 -16.79 10.58 4.05
C ILE A 34 -15.68 10.40 3.01
N ALA A 35 -15.20 9.18 2.78
CA ALA A 35 -14.20 8.89 1.74
C ALA A 35 -14.71 9.22 0.33
N LYS A 36 -15.99 9.01 0.04
CA LYS A 36 -16.60 9.45 -1.23
C LYS A 36 -16.59 10.98 -1.37
N GLY A 37 -16.81 11.71 -0.29
CA GLY A 37 -16.65 13.18 -0.26
C GLY A 37 -15.21 13.60 -0.54
N MET A 38 -14.23 12.93 0.06
CA MET A 38 -12.81 13.14 -0.21
C MET A 38 -12.46 12.86 -1.67
N HIS A 39 -12.99 11.78 -2.25
CA HIS A 39 -12.81 11.46 -3.68
C HIS A 39 -13.26 12.62 -4.59
N ILE A 40 -14.42 13.18 -4.35
CA ILE A 40 -14.94 14.33 -5.11
C ILE A 40 -13.99 15.54 -4.99
N LEU A 41 -13.46 15.80 -3.79
CA LEU A 41 -12.47 16.87 -3.58
C LEU A 41 -11.16 16.62 -4.34
N LEU A 42 -10.71 15.37 -4.43
CA LEU A 42 -9.52 14.99 -5.17
C LEU A 42 -9.71 15.20 -6.68
N GLU A 43 -10.83 14.78 -7.22
CA GLU A 43 -11.18 14.99 -8.63
C GLU A 43 -11.23 16.48 -8.97
N GLU A 44 -11.90 17.28 -8.12
CA GLU A 44 -11.95 18.72 -8.27
C GLU A 44 -10.56 19.36 -8.20
N ALA A 45 -9.73 18.96 -7.21
CA ALA A 45 -8.38 19.48 -7.06
C ALA A 45 -7.49 19.20 -8.27
N LYS A 46 -7.54 17.97 -8.80
CA LYS A 46 -6.78 17.54 -9.98
C LYS A 46 -7.20 18.29 -11.26
N SER A 47 -8.45 18.73 -11.34
CA SER A 47 -8.97 19.46 -12.50
C SER A 47 -8.50 20.91 -12.57
N VAL A 48 -7.95 21.46 -11.48
CA VAL A 48 -7.46 22.86 -11.43
C VAL A 48 -6.07 22.95 -12.06
N PRO A 49 -5.79 23.85 -13.00
CA PRO A 49 -4.49 23.96 -13.67
C PRO A 49 -3.47 24.77 -12.83
N CYS A 50 -3.31 24.39 -11.56
CA CYS A 50 -2.44 25.09 -10.60
C CYS A 50 -1.16 24.32 -10.25
N TRP A 51 -0.92 23.18 -10.85
CA TRP A 51 0.15 22.26 -10.49
C TRP A 51 1.47 22.61 -11.14
N GLY A 52 2.56 22.35 -10.41
CA GLY A 52 3.91 22.46 -10.94
C GLY A 52 4.22 21.45 -12.06
N LYS A 53 5.45 21.48 -12.57
CA LYS A 53 5.89 20.68 -13.73
C LYS A 53 5.67 19.15 -13.60
N ASN A 54 5.58 18.64 -12.38
CA ASN A 54 5.46 17.22 -12.09
C ASN A 54 3.99 16.74 -11.93
N GLY A 55 3.04 17.62 -12.25
CA GLY A 55 1.61 17.33 -12.11
C GLY A 55 1.12 17.31 -10.65
N PRO A 56 -0.13 16.91 -10.43
CA PRO A 56 -0.72 16.94 -9.11
C PRO A 56 -0.05 15.91 -8.17
N LYS A 57 0.53 16.42 -7.07
CA LYS A 57 0.95 15.63 -5.93
C LYS A 57 0.01 15.91 -4.78
N ILE A 58 -0.63 14.88 -4.24
CA ILE A 58 -1.63 15.03 -3.18
C ILE A 58 -1.32 14.02 -2.07
N LEU A 59 -1.27 14.51 -0.83
CA LEU A 59 -1.16 13.69 0.37
C LEU A 59 -2.51 13.68 1.08
N ILE A 60 -3.13 12.53 1.18
CA ILE A 60 -4.33 12.31 1.99
C ILE A 60 -3.87 11.92 3.40
N VAL A 61 -4.30 12.66 4.40
CA VAL A 61 -4.02 12.37 5.80
C VAL A 61 -5.30 11.91 6.47
N ALA A 62 -5.35 10.67 6.93
CA ALA A 62 -6.41 10.23 7.81
C ALA A 62 -6.25 10.92 9.17
N PRO A 63 -7.27 11.63 9.67
CA PRO A 63 -7.18 12.31 10.96
C PRO A 63 -7.06 11.31 12.10
N VAL A 64 -6.55 11.77 13.25
CA VAL A 64 -6.51 10.95 14.46
C VAL A 64 -7.93 10.51 14.83
N PRO A 65 -8.17 9.20 15.04
CA PRO A 65 -9.49 8.73 15.45
C PRO A 65 -9.91 9.31 16.80
N ILE A 66 -11.17 9.70 16.91
CA ILE A 66 -11.79 10.10 18.18
C ILE A 66 -11.68 8.93 19.17
N GLU A 67 -11.27 9.20 20.41
CA GLU A 67 -11.15 8.17 21.45
C GLU A 67 -12.52 7.88 22.10
N GLU A 68 -12.63 6.69 22.67
CA GLU A 68 -13.77 6.30 23.51
C GLU A 68 -13.90 7.23 24.73
N GLY A 69 -15.14 7.46 25.15
CA GLY A 69 -15.41 8.41 26.22
C GLY A 69 -15.44 9.87 25.76
N VAL A 70 -15.55 10.12 24.45
CA VAL A 70 -15.74 11.48 23.91
C VAL A 70 -16.88 12.20 24.63
N ILE A 71 -16.60 13.38 25.16
CA ILE A 71 -17.57 14.21 25.88
C ILE A 71 -17.99 15.46 25.09
N TYR A 72 -17.48 15.60 23.87
CA TYR A 72 -17.84 16.73 23.01
C TYR A 72 -19.24 16.51 22.42
N PRO A 73 -20.19 17.45 22.59
CA PRO A 73 -21.63 17.22 22.32
C PRO A 73 -21.99 16.79 20.89
N ASP A 74 -21.13 17.14 19.93
CA ASP A 74 -21.38 16.86 18.51
C ASP A 74 -20.98 15.43 18.11
N PHE A 75 -20.31 14.66 18.99
CA PHE A 75 -19.79 13.33 18.68
C PHE A 75 -20.35 12.26 19.63
N ASN A 76 -20.38 11.02 19.19
CA ASN A 76 -20.81 9.86 19.95
C ASN A 76 -20.02 8.60 19.56
N GLU A 77 -20.40 7.43 20.08
CA GLU A 77 -19.75 6.15 19.77
C GLU A 77 -19.67 5.85 18.28
N LYS A 78 -20.72 6.17 17.52
CA LYS A 78 -20.71 6.03 16.05
C LYS A 78 -19.64 6.93 15.41
N SER A 79 -19.40 8.11 15.95
CA SER A 79 -18.32 9.00 15.48
C SER A 79 -16.94 8.39 15.76
N VAL A 80 -16.76 7.70 16.89
CA VAL A 80 -15.54 6.96 17.22
C VAL A 80 -15.31 5.84 16.21
N GLU A 81 -16.30 5.00 15.95
CA GLU A 81 -16.23 3.93 14.96
C GLU A 81 -15.94 4.47 13.54
N THR A 82 -16.65 5.54 13.16
CA THR A 82 -16.49 6.17 11.85
C THR A 82 -15.08 6.71 11.66
N THR A 83 -14.53 7.44 12.65
CA THR A 83 -13.18 8.01 12.53
C THR A 83 -12.08 6.95 12.57
N ARG A 84 -12.25 5.85 13.32
CA ARG A 84 -11.36 4.69 13.27
C ARG A 84 -11.30 4.05 11.87
N ALA A 85 -12.44 3.99 11.20
CA ALA A 85 -12.51 3.39 9.86
C ALA A 85 -11.95 4.31 8.76
N LEU A 86 -11.77 5.63 9.00
CA LEU A 86 -11.30 6.57 7.98
C LEU A 86 -9.91 6.25 7.46
N ALA A 87 -8.98 5.85 8.32
CA ALA A 87 -7.62 5.53 7.88
C ALA A 87 -7.62 4.48 6.78
N ARG A 88 -8.43 3.45 6.94
CA ARG A 88 -8.62 2.38 5.97
C ARG A 88 -9.24 2.89 4.67
N GLU A 89 -10.35 3.60 4.75
CA GLU A 89 -11.07 4.08 3.56
C GLU A 89 -10.21 5.09 2.77
N TYR A 90 -9.40 5.91 3.47
CA TYR A 90 -8.51 6.88 2.84
C TYR A 90 -7.25 6.24 2.25
N ALA A 91 -6.71 5.20 2.88
CA ALA A 91 -5.63 4.42 2.27
C ALA A 91 -6.08 3.83 0.93
N PHE A 92 -7.29 3.30 0.88
CA PHE A 92 -7.88 2.76 -0.34
C PHE A 92 -8.09 3.82 -1.42
N LEU A 93 -8.65 4.95 -1.01
CA LEU A 93 -8.86 6.08 -1.90
C LEU A 93 -7.55 6.63 -2.44
N ALA A 94 -6.52 6.75 -1.61
CA ALA A 94 -5.21 7.24 -2.02
C ALA A 94 -4.60 6.38 -3.13
N VAL A 95 -4.74 5.06 -3.00
CA VAL A 95 -4.30 4.13 -4.04
C VAL A 95 -5.10 4.31 -5.33
N ALA A 96 -6.44 4.32 -5.24
CA ALA A 96 -7.32 4.47 -6.40
C ALA A 96 -7.04 5.79 -7.15
N GLU A 97 -6.76 6.84 -6.41
CA GLU A 97 -6.52 8.20 -6.90
C GLU A 97 -5.05 8.50 -7.22
N ARG A 98 -4.13 7.55 -7.00
CA ARG A 98 -2.67 7.75 -7.14
C ARG A 98 -2.18 8.92 -6.30
N ALA A 99 -2.72 9.07 -5.10
CA ALA A 99 -2.30 10.02 -4.09
C ALA A 99 -1.42 9.33 -3.03
N ASP A 100 -0.64 10.12 -2.32
CA ASP A 100 0.10 9.63 -1.15
C ASP A 100 -0.82 9.57 0.07
N PHE A 101 -0.48 8.72 1.04
CA PHE A 101 -1.30 8.49 2.23
C PHE A 101 -0.47 8.57 3.52
N LEU A 102 -1.06 9.17 4.55
CA LEU A 102 -0.55 9.21 5.91
C LEU A 102 -1.66 8.93 6.91
N ASP A 103 -1.44 7.97 7.80
CA ASP A 103 -2.31 7.75 8.96
C ASP A 103 -1.79 8.55 10.17
N ALA A 104 -2.62 9.48 10.69
CA ALA A 104 -2.32 10.22 11.91
C ALA A 104 -2.70 9.45 13.18
N GLY A 105 -3.24 8.23 13.08
CA GLY A 105 -3.60 7.40 14.22
C GLY A 105 -2.47 7.23 15.20
N GLY A 106 -2.79 7.22 16.52
CA GLY A 106 -1.80 7.10 17.59
C GLY A 106 -1.09 8.42 17.97
N CYS A 107 -1.39 9.57 17.33
CA CYS A 107 -1.02 10.87 17.87
C CYS A 107 -1.89 11.18 19.10
N GLU A 108 -1.28 11.76 20.13
CA GLU A 108 -1.92 11.95 21.43
C GLU A 108 -3.06 12.97 21.38
N LEU A 109 -4.26 12.54 21.81
CA LEU A 109 -5.41 13.41 22.02
C LEU A 109 -5.50 13.92 23.45
N THR A 110 -6.15 15.08 23.63
CA THR A 110 -6.42 15.62 24.97
C THR A 110 -7.48 14.79 25.69
N LYS A 111 -7.24 14.51 26.96
CA LYS A 111 -8.21 13.86 27.84
C LYS A 111 -9.42 14.77 28.20
N ALA A 112 -9.34 16.06 27.85
CA ALA A 112 -10.43 17.01 28.09
C ALA A 112 -11.64 16.79 27.18
N ASP A 113 -11.44 16.30 25.96
CA ASP A 113 -12.54 16.10 24.99
C ASP A 113 -12.41 14.83 24.12
N HIS A 114 -11.24 14.19 24.12
CA HIS A 114 -10.95 13.00 23.32
C HIS A 114 -11.02 13.21 21.77
N VAL A 115 -10.92 14.46 21.33
CA VAL A 115 -11.02 14.86 19.90
C VAL A 115 -9.80 15.64 19.44
N HIS A 116 -9.34 16.61 20.26
CA HIS A 116 -8.26 17.51 19.85
C HIS A 116 -6.88 17.00 20.26
N LEU A 117 -5.89 17.29 19.44
CA LEU A 117 -4.48 16.95 19.71
C LEU A 117 -3.93 17.73 20.90
N THR A 118 -3.12 17.06 21.72
CA THR A 118 -2.25 17.75 22.69
C THR A 118 -1.07 18.43 21.97
N ALA A 119 -0.31 19.25 22.69
CA ALA A 119 0.96 19.80 22.16
C ALA A 119 1.94 18.68 21.73
N LYS A 120 1.93 17.53 22.43
CA LYS A 120 2.71 16.35 22.06
C LYS A 120 2.14 15.68 20.79
N GLY A 121 0.80 15.53 20.72
CA GLY A 121 0.12 14.99 19.54
C GLY A 121 0.39 15.82 18.28
N HIS A 122 0.40 17.15 18.39
CA HIS A 122 0.78 18.03 17.28
C HIS A 122 2.22 17.80 16.82
N ARG A 123 3.18 17.63 17.73
CA ARG A 123 4.57 17.31 17.36
C ARG A 123 4.68 15.97 16.67
N GLN A 124 4.02 14.93 17.20
CA GLN A 124 3.99 13.60 16.58
C GLN A 124 3.43 13.63 15.15
N LEU A 125 2.35 14.37 14.94
CA LEU A 125 1.77 14.55 13.60
C LEU A 125 2.72 15.32 12.68
N ALA A 126 3.35 16.41 13.17
CA ALA A 126 4.29 17.20 12.39
C ALA A 126 5.50 16.39 11.94
N GLU A 127 6.10 15.56 12.80
CA GLU A 127 7.22 14.67 12.47
C GLU A 127 6.85 13.66 11.38
N ARG A 128 5.65 13.07 11.46
CA ARG A 128 5.16 12.15 10.44
C ARG A 128 4.89 12.86 9.12
N MET A 129 4.26 14.04 9.16
CA MET A 129 4.02 14.85 7.97
C MET A 129 5.32 15.32 7.31
N GLU A 130 6.30 15.73 8.11
CA GLU A 130 7.62 16.14 7.60
C GLU A 130 8.26 15.01 6.80
N THR A 131 8.26 13.79 7.34
CA THR A 131 8.77 12.59 6.66
C THR A 131 8.04 12.37 5.35
N ALA A 132 6.70 12.32 5.38
CA ALA A 132 5.89 12.08 4.18
C ALA A 132 6.11 13.17 3.11
N VAL A 133 6.14 14.43 3.50
CA VAL A 133 6.37 15.56 2.57
C VAL A 133 7.76 15.50 1.94
N ARG A 134 8.79 15.15 2.71
CA ARG A 134 10.15 14.97 2.19
C ARG A 134 10.19 13.86 1.15
N ASP A 135 9.58 12.72 1.44
CA ASP A 135 9.52 11.59 0.52
C ASP A 135 8.80 11.96 -0.80
N ILE A 136 7.66 12.64 -0.70
CA ILE A 136 6.85 13.04 -1.87
C ILE A 136 7.58 14.08 -2.73
N LEU A 137 8.22 15.05 -2.12
CA LEU A 137 8.88 16.15 -2.85
C LEU A 137 10.30 15.80 -3.32
N GLY A 138 10.84 14.65 -2.89
CA GLY A 138 12.21 14.25 -3.23
C GLY A 138 13.27 15.24 -2.74
N LYS A 139 12.96 16.02 -1.70
CA LYS A 139 13.92 16.93 -1.07
C LYS A 139 14.76 16.12 -0.08
N THR A 140 15.80 15.51 -0.56
CA THR A 140 16.90 15.07 0.31
C THR A 140 17.52 16.34 0.93
N VAL A 141 17.35 16.50 2.25
CA VAL A 141 18.30 17.32 3.02
C VAL A 141 19.65 16.63 2.85
N PRO A 142 20.75 17.37 2.64
CA PRO A 142 22.06 16.77 2.86
C PRO A 142 22.05 16.26 4.31
N GLU A 143 21.95 14.96 4.49
CA GLU A 143 22.24 14.35 5.78
C GLU A 143 23.63 14.84 6.18
N ALA A 144 23.74 15.35 7.42
CA ALA A 144 25.05 15.44 8.04
C ALA A 144 25.72 14.10 7.80
N VAL A 145 26.89 14.14 7.16
CA VAL A 145 27.63 12.97 6.71
C VAL A 145 27.89 12.06 7.91
N GLU A 146 26.95 11.14 8.18
CA GLU A 146 27.32 9.92 8.90
C GLU A 146 28.10 9.07 7.89
N GLU A 147 29.34 8.82 8.24
CA GLU A 147 30.26 8.01 7.46
C GLU A 147 29.54 6.70 7.05
N ARG A 148 29.24 6.58 5.75
CA ARG A 148 28.76 5.35 5.17
C ARG A 148 29.82 4.27 5.44
N LYS A 149 29.47 3.29 6.25
CA LYS A 149 30.21 2.05 6.29
C LYS A 149 30.14 1.45 4.90
N ASP A 150 31.26 1.42 4.22
CA ASP A 150 31.44 0.74 2.94
C ASP A 150 30.89 -0.69 3.03
N GLY A 151 29.85 -1.02 2.25
CA GLY A 151 29.36 -2.39 2.14
C GLY A 151 27.89 -2.61 1.79
N ASP A 152 27.02 -1.59 1.85
CA ASP A 152 25.59 -1.81 1.52
C ASP A 152 25.23 -1.06 0.23
N GLY A 153 25.12 -1.81 -0.89
CA GLY A 153 24.75 -1.29 -2.20
C GLY A 153 23.36 -0.66 -2.21
N MET A 154 23.12 0.31 -3.08
CA MET A 154 21.85 1.03 -3.18
C MET A 154 20.70 0.09 -3.54
N GLU A 155 19.77 -0.13 -2.61
CA GLU A 155 18.60 -0.98 -2.78
C GLU A 155 17.35 -0.11 -2.99
N GLU A 156 16.54 -0.42 -4.01
CA GLU A 156 15.28 0.25 -4.27
C GLU A 156 14.21 -0.71 -4.80
N ILE A 157 12.95 -0.41 -4.53
CA ILE A 157 11.80 -1.05 -5.17
C ILE A 157 11.02 0.03 -5.92
N VAL A 158 10.94 -0.15 -7.22
CA VAL A 158 10.28 0.80 -8.13
C VAL A 158 9.32 0.09 -9.07
N THR A 159 8.37 0.82 -9.66
CA THR A 159 7.51 0.27 -10.71
C THR A 159 8.34 -0.16 -11.90
N ALA A 160 8.04 -1.33 -12.43
CA ALA A 160 8.67 -1.85 -13.64
C ALA A 160 8.32 -1.01 -14.87
N LYS A 161 9.24 -0.93 -15.81
CA LYS A 161 9.08 -0.26 -17.10
C LYS A 161 9.21 -1.28 -18.23
N GLU A 162 8.72 -0.97 -19.43
CA GLU A 162 8.86 -1.85 -20.60
C GLU A 162 10.34 -2.22 -20.87
N ALA A 163 11.26 -1.29 -20.64
CA ALA A 163 12.70 -1.56 -20.78
C ALA A 163 13.25 -2.62 -19.81
N ASP A 164 12.57 -2.87 -18.69
CA ASP A 164 12.95 -3.87 -17.69
C ASP A 164 12.49 -5.29 -18.07
N LEU A 165 11.56 -5.42 -19.04
CA LEU A 165 10.91 -6.68 -19.41
C LEU A 165 11.87 -7.82 -19.76
N PRO A 166 12.95 -7.63 -20.53
CA PRO A 166 13.89 -8.71 -20.82
C PRO A 166 14.50 -9.32 -19.54
N ARG A 167 14.92 -8.47 -18.59
CA ARG A 167 15.49 -8.93 -17.34
C ARG A 167 14.45 -9.58 -16.42
N ILE A 168 13.22 -9.07 -16.42
CA ILE A 168 12.10 -9.67 -15.68
C ILE A 168 11.82 -11.10 -16.17
N LEU A 169 11.81 -11.33 -17.47
CA LEU A 169 11.63 -12.66 -18.06
C LEU A 169 12.74 -13.62 -17.65
N GLU A 170 14.02 -13.19 -17.68
CA GLU A 170 15.15 -14.00 -17.18
C GLU A 170 14.95 -14.41 -15.72
N ILE A 171 14.50 -13.50 -14.85
CA ILE A 171 14.22 -13.80 -13.44
C ILE A 171 13.13 -14.84 -13.30
N TYR A 172 12.05 -14.75 -14.10
CA TYR A 172 11.00 -15.77 -14.09
C TYR A 172 11.50 -17.12 -14.58
N ASP A 173 12.38 -17.17 -15.56
CA ASP A 173 12.97 -18.43 -16.05
C ASP A 173 13.85 -19.07 -14.97
N ILE A 174 14.66 -18.29 -14.26
CA ILE A 174 15.44 -18.75 -13.09
C ILE A 174 14.50 -19.30 -12.01
N ALA A 175 13.43 -18.57 -11.67
CA ALA A 175 12.46 -18.98 -10.65
C ALA A 175 11.73 -20.27 -11.05
N LYS A 176 11.32 -20.41 -12.32
CA LYS A 176 10.70 -21.64 -12.85
C LYS A 176 11.65 -22.83 -12.78
N ALA A 177 12.93 -22.63 -13.13
CA ALA A 177 13.95 -23.67 -13.01
C ALA A 177 14.14 -24.11 -11.55
N TYR A 178 14.22 -23.16 -10.62
CA TYR A 178 14.30 -23.43 -9.20
C TYR A 178 13.07 -24.20 -8.70
N MET A 179 11.86 -23.79 -9.07
CA MET A 179 10.62 -24.46 -8.66
C MET A 179 10.58 -25.91 -9.12
N ARG A 180 10.93 -26.18 -10.40
CA ARG A 180 11.00 -27.55 -10.93
C ARG A 180 12.01 -28.42 -10.16
N ALA A 181 13.17 -27.86 -9.86
CA ALA A 181 14.22 -28.57 -9.12
C ALA A 181 13.85 -28.85 -7.66
N ASN A 182 12.92 -28.10 -7.08
CA ASN A 182 12.48 -28.20 -5.69
C ASN A 182 11.06 -28.79 -5.53
N GLY A 183 10.60 -29.59 -6.48
CA GLY A 183 9.37 -30.37 -6.34
C GLY A 183 8.06 -29.59 -6.63
N ASN A 184 8.14 -28.38 -7.20
CA ASN A 184 6.99 -27.57 -7.59
C ASN A 184 6.96 -27.31 -9.11
N PRO A 185 6.73 -28.33 -9.96
CA PRO A 185 6.76 -28.14 -11.42
C PRO A 185 5.46 -27.54 -11.97
N ASN A 186 4.36 -27.51 -11.18
CA ASN A 186 3.02 -27.28 -11.68
C ASN A 186 2.49 -25.86 -11.46
N GLN A 187 3.03 -25.10 -10.52
CA GLN A 187 2.49 -23.78 -10.17
C GLN A 187 2.57 -22.77 -11.32
N TRP A 188 3.69 -22.72 -12.04
CA TRP A 188 3.90 -21.88 -13.21
C TRP A 188 4.28 -22.75 -14.42
N ASN A 189 3.28 -23.36 -15.02
CA ASN A 189 3.47 -24.20 -16.20
C ASN A 189 3.37 -23.39 -17.50
N GLY A 190 3.97 -23.93 -18.56
CA GLY A 190 3.99 -23.31 -19.87
C GLY A 190 4.72 -21.96 -19.87
N ALA A 191 4.14 -20.98 -20.57
CA ALA A 191 4.69 -19.64 -20.74
C ALA A 191 4.37 -18.69 -19.57
N TYR A 192 3.52 -19.09 -18.61
CA TYR A 192 3.10 -18.19 -17.51
C TYR A 192 4.23 -17.91 -16.50
N PRO A 193 4.40 -16.65 -16.02
CA PRO A 193 3.78 -15.46 -16.56
C PRO A 193 4.35 -15.12 -17.94
N ASP A 194 3.46 -14.92 -18.90
CA ASP A 194 3.84 -14.60 -20.27
C ASP A 194 4.11 -13.09 -20.45
N PRO A 195 4.82 -12.70 -21.54
CA PRO A 195 5.18 -11.30 -21.78
C PRO A 195 3.97 -10.36 -21.88
N GLU A 196 2.83 -10.82 -22.38
CA GLU A 196 1.62 -10.00 -22.54
C GLU A 196 1.01 -9.69 -21.16
N THR A 197 0.92 -10.70 -20.29
CA THR A 197 0.51 -10.53 -18.88
C THR A 197 1.41 -9.51 -18.18
N LEU A 198 2.73 -9.61 -18.36
CA LEU A 198 3.69 -8.70 -17.71
C LEU A 198 3.58 -7.28 -18.24
N ARG A 199 3.39 -7.09 -19.54
CA ARG A 199 3.13 -5.76 -20.13
C ARG A 199 1.86 -5.13 -19.59
N SER A 200 0.78 -5.89 -19.50
CA SER A 200 -0.46 -5.41 -18.88
C SER A 200 -0.25 -4.98 -17.44
N ASP A 201 0.58 -5.69 -16.66
CA ASP A 201 0.90 -5.32 -15.30
C ASP A 201 1.79 -4.07 -15.21
N ILE A 202 2.70 -3.88 -16.17
CA ILE A 202 3.52 -2.66 -16.31
C ILE A 202 2.64 -1.46 -16.64
N GLU A 203 1.78 -1.58 -17.65
CA GLU A 203 0.84 -0.53 -18.07
C GLU A 203 -0.07 -0.09 -16.92
N LYS A 204 -0.54 -1.05 -16.13
CA LYS A 204 -1.36 -0.81 -14.91
C LYS A 204 -0.54 -0.35 -13.71
N GLN A 205 0.77 -0.19 -13.86
CA GLN A 205 1.70 0.25 -12.80
C GLN A 205 1.61 -0.58 -11.51
N ARG A 206 1.35 -1.87 -11.62
CA ARG A 206 1.22 -2.80 -10.49
C ARG A 206 2.33 -3.85 -10.44
N LEU A 207 3.23 -3.90 -11.43
CA LEU A 207 4.44 -4.70 -11.41
C LEU A 207 5.60 -3.87 -10.85
N TYR A 208 6.30 -4.44 -9.88
CA TYR A 208 7.44 -3.81 -9.19
C TYR A 208 8.71 -4.62 -9.39
N VAL A 209 9.83 -3.95 -9.45
CA VAL A 209 11.17 -4.56 -9.47
C VAL A 209 11.98 -4.12 -8.27
N TYR A 210 12.67 -5.08 -7.66
CA TYR A 210 13.70 -4.81 -6.65
C TYR A 210 15.03 -4.66 -7.37
N LYS A 211 15.70 -3.55 -7.15
CA LYS A 211 17.01 -3.24 -7.69
C LYS A 211 18.04 -3.15 -6.56
N LYS A 212 19.22 -3.64 -6.83
CA LYS A 212 20.43 -3.43 -6.03
C LYS A 212 21.55 -3.02 -6.96
N ASP A 213 22.22 -1.91 -6.65
CA ASP A 213 23.28 -1.33 -7.49
C ASP A 213 22.85 -1.11 -8.96
N GLY A 214 21.60 -0.70 -9.16
CA GLY A 214 21.01 -0.47 -10.48
C GLY A 214 20.60 -1.73 -11.25
N ARG A 215 20.89 -2.94 -10.74
CA ARG A 215 20.55 -4.23 -11.36
C ARG A 215 19.27 -4.80 -10.73
N ILE A 216 18.38 -5.34 -11.56
CA ILE A 216 17.18 -6.01 -11.11
C ILE A 216 17.48 -7.42 -10.62
N HIS A 217 17.09 -7.74 -9.40
CA HIS A 217 17.25 -9.02 -8.73
C HIS A 217 15.93 -9.68 -8.34
N GLY A 218 14.82 -8.94 -8.37
CA GLY A 218 13.52 -9.46 -8.02
C GLY A 218 12.38 -8.71 -8.71
N VAL A 219 11.26 -9.38 -8.82
CA VAL A 219 10.04 -8.86 -9.41
C VAL A 219 8.83 -9.38 -8.65
N PHE A 220 7.80 -8.57 -8.48
CA PHE A 220 6.52 -8.97 -7.92
C PHE A 220 5.41 -8.05 -8.40
N MET A 221 4.20 -8.56 -8.38
CA MET A 221 2.99 -7.78 -8.65
C MET A 221 2.28 -7.49 -7.33
N LEU A 222 1.87 -6.25 -7.11
CA LEU A 222 0.99 -5.86 -6.01
C LEU A 222 -0.35 -5.41 -6.61
N LEU A 223 -1.39 -6.19 -6.35
CA LEU A 223 -2.76 -5.86 -6.71
C LEU A 223 -3.43 -5.19 -5.51
N LEU A 224 -3.96 -3.99 -5.72
CA LEU A 224 -4.64 -3.19 -4.69
C LEU A 224 -6.16 -3.13 -4.92
N GLU A 225 -6.64 -3.83 -5.94
CA GLU A 225 -8.05 -4.08 -6.21
C GLU A 225 -8.48 -5.42 -5.58
N GLU A 226 -9.77 -5.66 -5.49
CA GLU A 226 -10.27 -6.97 -5.06
C GLU A 226 -9.77 -8.06 -6.03
N GLU A 227 -9.19 -9.12 -5.47
CA GLU A 227 -8.81 -10.31 -6.24
C GLU A 227 -10.05 -11.22 -6.39
N PRO A 228 -10.60 -11.35 -7.61
CA PRO A 228 -11.86 -12.09 -7.79
C PRO A 228 -11.80 -13.55 -7.32
N THR A 229 -10.61 -14.18 -7.39
CA THR A 229 -10.41 -15.56 -6.95
C THR A 229 -10.42 -15.70 -5.42
N TYR A 230 -10.40 -14.59 -4.68
CA TYR A 230 -10.43 -14.56 -3.22
C TYR A 230 -11.84 -14.34 -2.65
N ALA A 231 -12.84 -14.20 -3.50
CA ALA A 231 -14.24 -14.03 -3.07
C ALA A 231 -14.78 -15.29 -2.36
N TYR A 232 -14.31 -16.48 -2.74
CA TYR A 232 -14.63 -17.74 -2.09
C TYR A 232 -13.38 -18.34 -1.46
N ILE A 233 -13.51 -18.78 -0.20
CA ILE A 233 -12.46 -19.48 0.53
C ILE A 233 -13.07 -20.70 1.24
N GLU A 234 -12.44 -21.86 1.07
CA GLU A 234 -12.83 -23.12 1.67
C GLU A 234 -11.92 -23.44 2.87
N ASP A 235 -12.43 -24.21 3.82
CA ASP A 235 -11.72 -24.65 5.02
C ASP A 235 -11.11 -23.49 5.85
N GLY A 236 -11.81 -22.35 5.87
CA GLY A 236 -11.37 -21.20 6.61
C GLY A 236 -12.11 -19.92 6.27
N SER A 237 -11.53 -18.80 6.64
CA SER A 237 -12.09 -17.48 6.36
C SER A 237 -11.00 -16.39 6.36
N TRP A 238 -11.20 -15.33 5.62
CA TRP A 238 -10.39 -14.13 5.75
C TRP A 238 -10.64 -13.48 7.11
N ARG A 239 -9.59 -12.90 7.73
CA ARG A 239 -9.67 -12.31 9.08
C ARG A 239 -10.58 -11.08 9.12
N GLU A 240 -10.56 -10.29 8.06
CA GLU A 240 -11.33 -9.05 7.94
C GLU A 240 -11.75 -8.85 6.48
N GLU A 241 -12.94 -8.27 6.27
CA GLU A 241 -13.42 -7.79 4.95
C GLU A 241 -12.90 -6.38 4.67
N THR A 242 -11.59 -6.18 4.77
CA THR A 242 -10.98 -4.85 4.59
C THR A 242 -10.25 -4.76 3.27
N PRO A 243 -10.01 -3.54 2.75
CA PRO A 243 -9.11 -3.39 1.62
C PRO A 243 -7.75 -4.02 1.94
N TYR A 244 -7.30 -4.86 1.04
CA TYR A 244 -6.04 -5.57 1.16
C TYR A 244 -5.25 -5.46 -0.13
N GLY A 245 -3.94 -5.62 -0.05
CA GLY A 245 -3.09 -5.82 -1.22
C GLY A 245 -2.79 -7.28 -1.42
N THR A 246 -2.84 -7.75 -2.66
CA THR A 246 -2.46 -9.12 -2.99
C THR A 246 -1.09 -9.13 -3.65
N ILE A 247 -0.16 -9.91 -3.06
CA ILE A 247 1.16 -10.12 -3.64
C ILE A 247 1.09 -11.32 -4.58
N HIS A 248 1.33 -11.08 -5.85
CA HIS A 248 1.35 -12.10 -6.89
C HIS A 248 2.71 -12.17 -7.59
N ARG A 249 3.01 -13.31 -8.20
CA ARG A 249 4.13 -13.51 -9.13
C ARG A 249 5.48 -13.03 -8.60
N LEU A 250 5.71 -13.18 -7.28
CA LEU A 250 7.01 -12.85 -6.71
C LEU A 250 8.08 -13.85 -7.15
N ALA A 251 9.14 -13.33 -7.72
CA ALA A 251 10.31 -14.08 -8.16
C ALA A 251 11.62 -13.33 -7.88
N GLY A 252 12.69 -14.06 -7.72
CA GLY A 252 14.03 -13.51 -7.58
C GLY A 252 15.07 -14.38 -8.29
N ASP A 253 16.24 -13.81 -8.57
CA ASP A 253 17.37 -14.52 -9.19
C ASP A 253 18.24 -15.31 -8.20
N GLY A 254 17.91 -15.26 -6.90
CA GLY A 254 18.64 -15.95 -5.84
C GLY A 254 19.88 -15.21 -5.32
N GLU A 255 20.29 -14.10 -5.92
CA GLU A 255 21.48 -13.34 -5.52
C GLU A 255 21.25 -12.48 -4.26
N VAL A 256 19.98 -12.10 -3.97
CA VAL A 256 19.62 -11.23 -2.83
C VAL A 256 18.96 -12.03 -1.72
N LYS A 257 19.61 -12.04 -0.55
CA LYS A 257 19.03 -12.64 0.66
C LYS A 257 17.90 -11.76 1.22
N GLY A 258 16.81 -12.42 1.65
CA GLY A 258 15.68 -11.73 2.29
C GLY A 258 14.81 -10.90 1.34
N LEU A 259 14.90 -11.11 0.03
CA LEU A 259 14.11 -10.42 -0.99
C LEU A 259 12.62 -10.40 -0.65
N PHE A 260 12.03 -11.54 -0.26
CA PHE A 260 10.63 -11.64 0.10
C PHE A 260 10.26 -10.66 1.24
N ALA A 261 11.06 -10.64 2.32
CA ALA A 261 10.82 -9.73 3.45
C ALA A 261 10.89 -8.25 3.05
N LYS A 262 11.83 -7.89 2.15
CA LYS A 262 11.95 -6.53 1.61
C LYS A 262 10.72 -6.15 0.77
N CYS A 263 10.22 -7.08 -0.05
CA CYS A 263 8.99 -6.87 -0.83
C CYS A 263 7.76 -6.72 0.07
N VAL A 264 7.62 -7.54 1.11
CA VAL A 264 6.55 -7.44 2.10
C VAL A 264 6.59 -6.08 2.81
N ALA A 265 7.76 -5.68 3.34
CA ALA A 265 7.93 -4.39 4.01
C ALA A 265 7.61 -3.19 3.09
N PHE A 266 7.87 -3.30 1.79
CA PHE A 266 7.46 -2.31 0.81
C PHE A 266 5.93 -2.27 0.64
N CYS A 267 5.29 -3.44 0.54
CA CYS A 267 3.84 -3.54 0.38
C CYS A 267 3.09 -3.03 1.61
N GLU A 268 3.59 -3.31 2.82
CA GLU A 268 3.01 -2.83 4.09
C GLU A 268 2.99 -1.30 4.23
N LYS A 269 3.89 -0.60 3.54
CA LYS A 269 3.86 0.87 3.45
C LYS A 269 2.74 1.39 2.56
N LYS A 270 2.15 0.53 1.72
CA LYS A 270 1.12 0.91 0.75
C LYS A 270 -0.29 0.50 1.18
N VAL A 271 -0.40 -0.59 1.93
CA VAL A 271 -1.69 -1.14 2.34
C VAL A 271 -1.55 -1.88 3.66
N PRO A 272 -2.53 -1.74 4.59
CA PRO A 272 -2.42 -2.28 5.94
C PRO A 272 -2.50 -3.80 6.03
N TYR A 273 -3.16 -4.45 5.08
CA TYR A 273 -3.33 -5.91 5.06
C TYR A 273 -2.83 -6.49 3.75
N LEU A 274 -2.17 -7.62 3.86
CA LEU A 274 -1.61 -8.32 2.70
C LEU A 274 -2.20 -9.72 2.60
N ARG A 275 -2.56 -10.12 1.39
CA ARG A 275 -2.94 -11.48 1.05
C ARG A 275 -1.97 -12.03 0.01
N ALA A 276 -1.81 -13.33 0.02
CA ALA A 276 -1.06 -14.08 -0.98
C ALA A 276 -1.60 -15.50 -1.06
N ASP A 277 -1.35 -16.16 -2.16
CA ASP A 277 -1.62 -17.58 -2.31
C ASP A 277 -0.42 -18.32 -2.88
N THR A 278 -0.37 -19.62 -2.65
CA THR A 278 0.66 -20.47 -3.23
C THR A 278 0.19 -21.90 -3.44
N HIS A 279 0.86 -22.62 -4.34
CA HIS A 279 0.58 -24.03 -4.59
C HIS A 279 1.02 -24.90 -3.40
N PHE A 280 0.34 -26.04 -3.22
CA PHE A 280 0.66 -26.99 -2.15
C PHE A 280 2.10 -27.52 -2.23
N ASP A 281 2.65 -27.66 -3.42
CA ASP A 281 4.02 -28.14 -3.63
C ASP A 281 5.08 -27.03 -3.42
N ASN A 282 4.67 -25.77 -3.27
CA ASN A 282 5.62 -24.67 -3.10
C ASN A 282 5.99 -24.45 -1.63
N HIS A 283 6.70 -25.44 -1.06
CA HIS A 283 7.13 -25.39 0.34
C HIS A 283 8.04 -24.18 0.64
N THR A 284 8.83 -23.74 -0.34
CA THR A 284 9.66 -22.53 -0.20
C THR A 284 8.80 -21.30 0.06
N MET A 285 7.75 -21.09 -0.73
CA MET A 285 6.88 -19.92 -0.56
C MET A 285 6.05 -20.02 0.71
N GLN A 286 5.54 -21.21 1.05
CA GLN A 286 4.83 -21.46 2.31
C GLN A 286 5.69 -21.05 3.51
N HIS A 287 6.95 -21.54 3.55
CA HIS A 287 7.90 -21.16 4.61
C HIS A 287 8.19 -19.66 4.64
N LEU A 288 8.36 -19.01 3.48
CA LEU A 288 8.60 -17.56 3.40
C LEU A 288 7.41 -16.76 3.91
N LEU A 289 6.18 -17.15 3.56
CA LEU A 289 4.96 -16.51 4.04
C LEU A 289 4.86 -16.62 5.57
N GLU A 290 4.99 -17.81 6.13
CA GLU A 290 4.91 -18.06 7.57
C GLU A 290 6.01 -17.32 8.34
N LYS A 291 7.25 -17.36 7.85
CA LYS A 291 8.39 -16.62 8.43
C LYS A 291 8.17 -15.11 8.46
N ASN A 292 7.39 -14.57 7.54
CA ASN A 292 7.05 -13.14 7.46
C ASN A 292 5.68 -12.83 8.07
N SER A 293 5.20 -13.67 8.98
CA SER A 293 3.98 -13.47 9.77
C SER A 293 2.67 -13.50 8.96
N PHE A 294 2.67 -14.15 7.81
CA PHE A 294 1.41 -14.51 7.15
C PHE A 294 0.82 -15.76 7.79
N GLU A 295 -0.46 -15.73 8.06
CA GLU A 295 -1.21 -16.86 8.61
C GLU A 295 -1.98 -17.56 7.50
N ARG A 296 -1.97 -18.90 7.50
CA ARG A 296 -2.82 -19.68 6.60
C ARG A 296 -4.29 -19.41 6.93
N ARG A 297 -5.09 -19.15 5.90
CA ARG A 297 -6.50 -18.75 6.05
C ARG A 297 -7.48 -19.76 5.50
N GLY A 298 -7.07 -20.63 4.58
CA GLY A 298 -7.91 -21.62 3.94
C GLY A 298 -7.41 -21.96 2.54
N ILE A 299 -8.32 -22.31 1.66
CA ILE A 299 -8.06 -22.71 0.28
C ILE A 299 -8.90 -21.80 -0.64
N ILE A 300 -8.27 -21.21 -1.64
CA ILE A 300 -8.92 -20.52 -2.75
C ILE A 300 -8.75 -21.30 -4.04
N TYR A 301 -9.53 -20.95 -5.04
CA TYR A 301 -9.50 -21.62 -6.33
C TYR A 301 -9.24 -20.61 -7.45
N LEU A 302 -8.24 -20.90 -8.29
CA LEU A 302 -7.99 -20.13 -9.49
C LEU A 302 -9.14 -20.29 -10.50
N LYS A 303 -9.17 -19.44 -11.53
CA LYS A 303 -10.22 -19.51 -12.58
C LYS A 303 -10.34 -20.86 -13.30
N ASN A 304 -9.24 -21.62 -13.35
CA ASN A 304 -9.19 -22.96 -13.93
C ASN A 304 -9.57 -24.08 -12.93
N GLY A 305 -9.93 -23.71 -11.70
CA GLY A 305 -10.28 -24.65 -10.62
C GLY A 305 -9.11 -25.16 -9.80
N ASP A 306 -7.85 -24.76 -10.09
CA ASP A 306 -6.69 -25.20 -9.32
C ASP A 306 -6.72 -24.63 -7.90
N PRO A 307 -6.60 -25.49 -6.86
CA PRO A 307 -6.57 -25.03 -5.48
C PRO A 307 -5.24 -24.36 -5.12
N ARG A 308 -5.31 -23.36 -4.24
CA ARG A 308 -4.16 -22.68 -3.66
C ARG A 308 -4.36 -22.50 -2.16
N ILE A 309 -3.27 -22.60 -1.41
CA ILE A 309 -3.28 -22.24 0.01
C ILE A 309 -3.29 -20.73 0.11
N ALA A 310 -4.31 -20.20 0.79
CA ALA A 310 -4.51 -18.77 1.01
C ALA A 310 -3.84 -18.32 2.32
N TYR A 311 -3.17 -17.18 2.28
CA TYR A 311 -2.46 -16.57 3.40
C TYR A 311 -2.85 -15.11 3.56
N GLN A 312 -2.85 -14.63 4.82
CA GLN A 312 -3.10 -13.23 5.16
C GLN A 312 -2.18 -12.76 6.27
N LYS A 313 -1.71 -11.51 6.15
CA LYS A 313 -0.96 -10.77 7.18
C LYS A 313 -1.66 -9.47 7.51
#